data_af916c6fa1ea6d6791fc549184af6111
#
_entry.id   af916c6fa1ea6d6791fc549184af6111
#
_cell.length_a   1.000
_cell.length_b   1.000
_cell.length_c   1.000
_cell.angle_alpha   90.00
_cell.angle_beta   90.00
_cell.angle_gamma   90.00
#
_symmetry.space_group_name_H-M   'P 1'
#
loop_
_entity.id
_entity.type
_entity.pdbx_description
1 polymer ?
#
loop_
_entity_poly.entity_id
_entity_poly.type
_entity_poly.pdbx_seq_one_letter_code
_entity_poly.pdbx_strand_id
1 'polypeptide(L)'
;MSSEWISVASSDGGQFEAYISHPPTGRGPGLLLVQEIFGVNEHIKAVADQYAADGYVVIAPDVFWRQAPRVELGYTAEGFEKGLALLAGLDIHRTGSDLQRTVEAVRHFDSCSGLVGSVGFCMGGLLSYVAAARAGVDTAVCYYGGGIHNHLDLAADISCPLLFHFAARDSYIPSAAVEAVSKTFSGRDNVRVITHSDVDHGFNCWQRPSWHQPTAARARGQTLVHLSESLA
;
A
#
# COMPACT_ATOMS: atom_id res chain seq x y z
N MET A 1 -4.28 21.16 -5.29
CA MET A 1 -3.39 19.98 -5.32
C MET A 1 -2.70 19.93 -6.66
N SER A 2 -1.43 19.62 -6.69
CA SER A 2 -0.68 19.34 -7.92
C SER A 2 -0.22 17.89 -7.88
N SER A 3 -0.30 17.23 -9.01
CA SER A 3 0.16 15.86 -9.15
C SER A 3 0.92 15.69 -10.48
N GLU A 4 1.93 14.84 -10.45
CA GLU A 4 2.79 14.59 -11.60
C GLU A 4 3.45 13.21 -11.50
N TRP A 5 4.13 12.80 -12.55
CA TRP A 5 5.00 11.65 -12.54
C TRP A 5 6.45 12.09 -12.42
N ILE A 6 7.18 11.41 -11.54
CA ILE A 6 8.59 11.64 -11.30
C ILE A 6 9.39 10.36 -11.51
N SER A 7 10.68 10.51 -11.81
CA SER A 7 11.59 9.38 -11.92
C SER A 7 12.28 9.09 -10.59
N VAL A 8 12.34 7.82 -10.22
CA VAL A 8 13.05 7.32 -9.02
C VAL A 8 14.14 6.37 -9.46
N ALA A 9 15.35 6.56 -8.96
CA ALA A 9 16.48 5.67 -9.27
C ALA A 9 16.35 4.37 -8.48
N SER A 10 16.41 3.23 -9.18
CA SER A 10 16.47 1.91 -8.56
C SER A 10 17.86 1.61 -8.01
N SER A 11 17.96 0.73 -7.03
CA SER A 11 19.24 0.30 -6.44
C SER A 11 20.10 -0.54 -7.40
N ASP A 12 19.51 -1.12 -8.45
CA ASP A 12 20.19 -1.95 -9.43
C ASP A 12 20.59 -1.22 -10.72
N GLY A 13 20.53 0.12 -10.72
CA GLY A 13 20.97 0.98 -11.82
C GLY A 13 19.89 1.35 -12.84
N GLY A 14 18.65 0.89 -12.65
CA GLY A 14 17.50 1.30 -13.45
C GLY A 14 16.81 2.55 -12.89
N GLN A 15 15.77 2.99 -13.60
CA GLN A 15 14.87 4.05 -13.16
C GLN A 15 13.43 3.61 -13.38
N PHE A 16 12.54 3.99 -12.46
CA PHE A 16 11.12 3.76 -12.57
C PHE A 16 10.36 5.04 -12.26
N GLU A 17 9.14 5.11 -12.73
CA GLU A 17 8.29 6.26 -12.47
C GLU A 17 7.41 6.03 -11.23
N ALA A 18 7.14 7.12 -10.55
CA ALA A 18 6.19 7.17 -9.44
C ALA A 18 5.25 8.36 -9.62
N TYR A 19 3.97 8.15 -9.38
CA TYR A 19 2.99 9.22 -9.33
C TYR A 19 3.07 9.91 -7.96
N ILE A 20 3.24 11.24 -7.98
CA ILE A 20 3.26 12.04 -6.76
C ILE A 20 2.04 12.97 -6.72
N SER A 21 1.46 13.12 -5.53
CA SER A 21 0.40 14.10 -5.25
C SER A 21 0.75 14.91 -4.02
N HIS A 22 0.70 16.24 -4.14
CA HIS A 22 1.09 17.17 -3.09
C HIS A 22 -0.11 17.71 -2.31
N PRO A 23 0.02 17.87 -0.98
CA PRO A 23 -1.05 18.42 -0.16
C PRO A 23 -1.31 19.89 -0.47
N PRO A 24 -2.54 20.38 -0.27
CA PRO A 24 -2.88 21.80 -0.46
C PRO A 24 -2.05 22.75 0.41
N THR A 25 -1.60 22.28 1.57
CA THR A 25 -0.73 23.00 2.50
C THR A 25 0.72 23.14 2.02
N GLY A 26 1.08 22.44 0.94
CA GLY A 26 2.43 22.41 0.38
C GLY A 26 3.43 21.55 1.17
N ARG A 27 3.09 21.08 2.38
CA ARG A 27 3.96 20.26 3.22
C ARG A 27 3.17 19.31 4.12
N GLY A 28 3.72 18.12 4.38
CA GLY A 28 3.14 17.11 5.27
C GLY A 28 4.00 15.86 5.38
N PRO A 29 3.57 14.86 6.16
CA PRO A 29 4.22 13.55 6.18
C PRO A 29 4.19 12.89 4.80
N GLY A 30 5.22 12.11 4.48
CA GLY A 30 5.24 11.27 3.29
C GLY A 30 4.29 10.09 3.42
N LEU A 31 3.71 9.65 2.31
CA LEU A 31 2.88 8.45 2.24
C LEU A 31 3.23 7.63 1.00
N LEU A 32 3.85 6.48 1.20
CA LEU A 32 4.02 5.46 0.17
C LEU A 32 2.69 4.78 -0.07
N LEU A 33 2.10 4.99 -1.25
CA LEU A 33 0.85 4.36 -1.66
C LEU A 33 1.14 3.21 -2.63
N VAL A 34 0.78 1.98 -2.26
CA VAL A 34 1.10 0.81 -3.07
C VAL A 34 -0.14 0.24 -3.74
N GLN A 35 -0.05 0.13 -5.05
CA GLN A 35 -1.11 -0.27 -5.99
C GLN A 35 -1.61 -1.71 -5.79
N GLU A 36 -2.80 -1.99 -6.30
CA GLU A 36 -3.28 -3.34 -6.58
C GLU A 36 -2.58 -3.93 -7.82
N ILE A 37 -2.96 -5.14 -8.25
CA ILE A 37 -2.43 -5.78 -9.48
C ILE A 37 -2.76 -5.02 -10.78
N PHE A 38 -3.51 -3.92 -10.71
CA PHE A 38 -3.97 -3.14 -11.87
C PHE A 38 -3.06 -1.97 -12.22
N GLY A 39 -1.94 -1.81 -11.53
CA GLY A 39 -1.02 -0.70 -11.76
C GLY A 39 -1.42 0.59 -11.03
N VAL A 40 -0.66 1.66 -11.26
CA VAL A 40 -0.99 3.02 -10.79
C VAL A 40 -2.06 3.60 -11.73
N ASN A 41 -3.24 2.98 -11.72
CA ASN A 41 -4.37 3.34 -12.56
C ASN A 41 -5.14 4.55 -12.00
N GLU A 42 -6.23 4.94 -12.67
CA GLU A 42 -7.07 6.08 -12.26
C GLU A 42 -7.55 5.98 -10.81
N HIS A 43 -7.89 4.76 -10.33
CA HIS A 43 -8.32 4.58 -8.95
C HIS A 43 -7.19 4.89 -7.96
N ILE A 44 -5.99 4.36 -8.18
CA ILE A 44 -4.84 4.60 -7.29
C ILE A 44 -4.42 6.07 -7.34
N LYS A 45 -4.45 6.72 -8.52
CA LYS A 45 -4.21 8.16 -8.62
C LYS A 45 -5.24 8.97 -7.83
N ALA A 46 -6.52 8.62 -7.92
CA ALA A 46 -7.58 9.27 -7.14
C ALA A 46 -7.44 9.02 -5.63
N VAL A 47 -7.00 7.83 -5.20
CA VAL A 47 -6.68 7.54 -3.80
C VAL A 47 -5.47 8.38 -3.34
N ALA A 48 -4.44 8.54 -4.18
CA ALA A 48 -3.30 9.41 -3.88
C ALA A 48 -3.76 10.86 -3.66
N ASP A 49 -4.62 11.37 -4.54
CA ASP A 49 -5.16 12.72 -4.41
C ASP A 49 -6.04 12.89 -3.15
N GLN A 50 -6.78 11.86 -2.74
CA GLN A 50 -7.54 11.89 -1.49
C GLN A 50 -6.64 11.99 -0.27
N TYR A 51 -5.57 11.19 -0.18
CA TYR A 51 -4.62 11.30 0.92
C TYR A 51 -3.82 12.60 0.88
N ALA A 52 -3.52 13.12 -0.31
CA ALA A 52 -2.93 14.45 -0.44
C ALA A 52 -3.86 15.54 0.10
N ALA A 53 -5.17 15.45 -0.15
CA ALA A 53 -6.16 16.36 0.42
C ALA A 53 -6.24 16.27 1.96
N ASP A 54 -5.91 15.12 2.55
CA ASP A 54 -5.79 14.93 4.00
C ASP A 54 -4.46 15.46 4.58
N GLY A 55 -3.54 15.97 3.73
CA GLY A 55 -2.31 16.61 4.17
C GLY A 55 -1.02 15.81 3.95
N TYR A 56 -1.06 14.68 3.27
CA TYR A 56 0.13 13.85 3.00
C TYR A 56 0.80 14.21 1.67
N VAL A 57 2.14 14.09 1.62
CA VAL A 57 2.89 14.03 0.36
C VAL A 57 2.88 12.58 -0.12
N VAL A 58 2.02 12.27 -1.08
CA VAL A 58 1.76 10.89 -1.50
C VAL A 58 2.61 10.51 -2.69
N ILE A 59 3.27 9.36 -2.62
CA ILE A 59 4.06 8.80 -3.73
C ILE A 59 3.63 7.36 -4.01
N ALA A 60 3.23 7.09 -5.26
CA ALA A 60 2.79 5.77 -5.71
C ALA A 60 3.74 5.25 -6.80
N PRO A 61 4.70 4.36 -6.47
CA PRO A 61 5.65 3.82 -7.44
C PRO A 61 4.99 2.83 -8.39
N ASP A 62 5.44 2.81 -9.65
CA ASP A 62 5.12 1.74 -10.59
C ASP A 62 5.91 0.47 -10.22
N VAL A 63 5.29 -0.45 -9.49
CA VAL A 63 5.97 -1.68 -9.04
C VAL A 63 6.13 -2.73 -10.15
N PHE A 64 5.49 -2.53 -11.30
CA PHE A 64 5.60 -3.44 -12.45
C PHE A 64 6.61 -2.99 -13.50
N TRP A 65 7.30 -1.89 -13.30
CA TRP A 65 8.17 -1.23 -14.29
C TRP A 65 9.19 -2.16 -14.97
N ARG A 66 9.68 -3.19 -14.27
CA ARG A 66 10.64 -4.17 -14.85
C ARG A 66 10.00 -5.12 -15.84
N GLN A 67 8.68 -5.31 -15.78
CA GLN A 67 7.94 -6.17 -16.69
C GLN A 67 7.26 -5.35 -17.78
N ALA A 68 6.57 -4.29 -17.38
CA ALA A 68 5.92 -3.33 -18.27
C ALA A 68 5.81 -1.97 -17.55
N PRO A 69 6.41 -0.90 -18.07
CA PRO A 69 6.30 0.41 -17.45
C PRO A 69 4.90 1.00 -17.63
N ARG A 70 4.45 1.74 -16.61
CA ARG A 70 3.21 2.50 -16.65
C ARG A 70 1.97 1.66 -16.90
N VAL A 71 1.89 0.51 -16.22
CA VAL A 71 0.69 -0.34 -16.29
C VAL A 71 -0.49 0.38 -15.66
N GLU A 72 -1.57 0.53 -16.43
CA GLU A 72 -2.84 1.12 -16.01
C GLU A 72 -3.99 0.23 -16.51
N LEU A 73 -4.34 -0.81 -15.75
CA LEU A 73 -5.39 -1.75 -16.11
C LEU A 73 -6.74 -1.34 -15.51
N GLY A 74 -7.81 -1.59 -16.26
CA GLY A 74 -9.17 -1.49 -15.76
C GLY A 74 -9.59 -2.71 -14.94
N TYR A 75 -10.65 -2.58 -14.15
CA TYR A 75 -11.22 -3.67 -13.32
C TYR A 75 -12.13 -4.60 -14.14
N THR A 76 -11.66 -5.04 -15.30
CA THR A 76 -12.31 -5.99 -16.21
C THR A 76 -11.71 -7.39 -16.05
N ALA A 77 -12.35 -8.42 -16.61
CA ALA A 77 -11.79 -9.78 -16.63
C ALA A 77 -10.42 -9.83 -17.31
N GLU A 78 -10.26 -9.12 -18.44
CA GLU A 78 -8.98 -8.99 -19.15
C GLU A 78 -7.92 -8.28 -18.32
N GLY A 79 -8.29 -7.17 -17.64
CA GLY A 79 -7.38 -6.45 -16.76
C GLY A 79 -6.95 -7.29 -15.57
N PHE A 80 -7.85 -8.10 -15.02
CA PHE A 80 -7.56 -9.02 -13.93
C PHE A 80 -6.57 -10.12 -14.36
N GLU A 81 -6.79 -10.75 -15.53
CA GLU A 81 -5.91 -11.77 -16.08
C GLU A 81 -4.48 -11.22 -16.32
N LYS A 82 -4.38 -10.05 -16.96
CA LYS A 82 -3.09 -9.35 -17.15
C LYS A 82 -2.41 -9.01 -15.82
N GLY A 83 -3.18 -8.51 -14.85
CA GLY A 83 -2.69 -8.20 -13.51
C GLY A 83 -2.14 -9.42 -12.78
N LEU A 84 -2.80 -10.58 -12.89
CA LEU A 84 -2.31 -11.85 -12.32
C LEU A 84 -1.01 -12.30 -12.99
N ALA A 85 -0.87 -12.15 -14.31
CA ALA A 85 0.36 -12.47 -15.02
C ALA A 85 1.53 -11.59 -14.54
N LEU A 86 1.30 -10.29 -14.33
CA LEU A 86 2.29 -9.38 -13.78
C LEU A 86 2.66 -9.73 -12.32
N LEU A 87 1.66 -10.08 -11.50
CA LEU A 87 1.89 -10.54 -10.12
C LEU A 87 2.76 -11.80 -10.09
N ALA A 88 2.52 -12.76 -10.97
CA ALA A 88 3.30 -14.01 -11.05
C ALA A 88 4.78 -13.78 -11.41
N GLY A 89 5.08 -12.70 -12.13
CA GLY A 89 6.44 -12.29 -12.46
C GLY A 89 7.10 -11.32 -11.47
N LEU A 90 6.42 -10.97 -10.37
CA LEU A 90 6.94 -10.00 -9.41
C LEU A 90 7.98 -10.63 -8.47
N ASP A 91 9.16 -10.04 -8.42
CA ASP A 91 10.19 -10.34 -7.42
C ASP A 91 10.00 -9.47 -6.19
N ILE A 92 9.54 -10.05 -5.10
CA ILE A 92 9.23 -9.31 -3.85
C ILE A 92 10.49 -8.66 -3.24
N HIS A 93 11.66 -9.28 -3.36
CA HIS A 93 12.90 -8.73 -2.81
C HIS A 93 13.36 -7.49 -3.60
N ARG A 94 13.35 -7.58 -4.92
CA ARG A 94 13.66 -6.42 -5.79
C ARG A 94 12.65 -5.31 -5.62
N THR A 95 11.36 -5.67 -5.55
CA THR A 95 10.30 -4.70 -5.30
C THR A 95 10.48 -4.03 -3.94
N GLY A 96 10.83 -4.78 -2.89
CA GLY A 96 11.16 -4.22 -1.57
C GLY A 96 12.28 -3.17 -1.63
N SER A 97 13.32 -3.42 -2.43
CA SER A 97 14.40 -2.45 -2.66
C SER A 97 13.92 -1.20 -3.40
N ASP A 98 13.00 -1.34 -4.37
CA ASP A 98 12.42 -0.19 -5.06
C ASP A 98 11.50 0.63 -4.14
N LEU A 99 10.74 -0.04 -3.25
CA LEU A 99 9.95 0.64 -2.22
C LEU A 99 10.85 1.42 -1.26
N GLN A 100 11.99 0.87 -0.85
CA GLN A 100 12.99 1.58 -0.05
C GLN A 100 13.47 2.84 -0.78
N ARG A 101 13.86 2.74 -2.05
CA ARG A 101 14.29 3.90 -2.86
C ARG A 101 13.18 4.94 -2.99
N THR A 102 11.92 4.50 -3.08
CA THR A 102 10.76 5.40 -3.12
C THR A 102 10.58 6.15 -1.80
N VAL A 103 10.70 5.45 -0.67
CA VAL A 103 10.64 6.06 0.68
C VAL A 103 11.78 7.06 0.88
N GLU A 104 13.01 6.70 0.48
CA GLU A 104 14.15 7.61 0.53
C GLU A 104 13.89 8.85 -0.33
N ALA A 105 13.37 8.69 -1.55
CA ALA A 105 13.08 9.81 -2.44
C ALA A 105 12.07 10.78 -1.83
N VAL A 106 10.90 10.29 -1.37
CA VAL A 106 9.86 11.18 -0.79
C VAL A 106 10.34 11.84 0.50
N ARG A 107 11.14 11.16 1.31
CA ARG A 107 11.69 11.71 2.56
C ARG A 107 12.61 12.91 2.33
N HIS A 108 13.25 12.98 1.16
CA HIS A 108 14.14 14.09 0.78
C HIS A 108 13.42 15.26 0.09
N PHE A 109 12.13 15.19 -0.16
CA PHE A 109 11.41 16.35 -0.71
C PHE A 109 11.25 17.44 0.35
N ASP A 110 11.46 18.69 -0.04
CA ASP A 110 11.24 19.86 0.82
C ASP A 110 9.81 19.91 1.38
N SER A 111 8.86 19.34 0.62
CA SER A 111 7.46 19.23 1.03
C SER A 111 7.20 18.11 2.05
N CYS A 112 8.13 17.18 2.28
CA CYS A 112 8.00 16.11 3.27
C CYS A 112 8.45 16.60 4.66
N SER A 113 7.69 16.25 5.71
CA SER A 113 8.08 16.55 7.09
C SER A 113 9.16 15.64 7.67
N GLY A 114 9.52 14.56 6.95
CA GLY A 114 10.57 13.61 7.32
C GLY A 114 10.06 12.22 7.71
N LEU A 115 8.84 12.08 8.26
CA LEU A 115 8.22 10.79 8.53
C LEU A 115 7.46 10.29 7.30
N VAL A 116 7.48 8.97 7.05
CA VAL A 116 6.87 8.35 5.88
C VAL A 116 6.07 7.11 6.30
N GLY A 117 4.76 7.15 6.09
CA GLY A 117 3.89 5.98 6.23
C GLY A 117 3.78 5.18 4.94
N SER A 118 3.19 3.99 5.03
CA SER A 118 2.81 3.18 3.85
C SER A 118 1.35 2.76 3.94
N VAL A 119 0.64 2.83 2.82
CA VAL A 119 -0.70 2.25 2.65
C VAL A 119 -0.72 1.46 1.35
N GLY A 120 -1.20 0.22 1.40
CA GLY A 120 -1.29 -0.61 0.21
C GLY A 120 -2.53 -1.47 0.17
N PHE A 121 -2.97 -1.80 -1.04
CA PHE A 121 -4.21 -2.52 -1.32
C PHE A 121 -3.93 -3.81 -2.08
N CYS A 122 -4.55 -4.94 -1.69
CA CYS A 122 -4.39 -6.24 -2.36
C CYS A 122 -2.90 -6.69 -2.37
N MET A 123 -2.29 -6.86 -3.52
CA MET A 123 -0.84 -7.03 -3.67
C MET A 123 -0.07 -5.93 -2.92
N GLY A 124 -0.53 -4.68 -3.05
CA GLY A 124 0.06 -3.56 -2.32
C GLY A 124 -0.06 -3.67 -0.80
N GLY A 125 -1.06 -4.37 -0.28
CA GLY A 125 -1.17 -4.69 1.15
C GLY A 125 -0.04 -5.61 1.62
N LEU A 126 0.32 -6.63 0.83
CA LEU A 126 1.53 -7.42 1.06
C LEU A 126 2.79 -6.56 0.94
N LEU A 127 2.87 -5.72 -0.09
CA LEU A 127 4.04 -4.88 -0.30
C LEU A 127 4.21 -3.79 0.77
N SER A 128 3.12 -3.26 1.36
CA SER A 128 3.20 -2.38 2.53
C SER A 128 3.73 -3.12 3.77
N TYR A 129 3.36 -4.39 3.94
CA TYR A 129 3.96 -5.25 4.97
C TYR A 129 5.47 -5.45 4.74
N VAL A 130 5.88 -5.70 3.50
CA VAL A 130 7.30 -5.78 3.12
C VAL A 130 8.01 -4.44 3.35
N ALA A 131 7.36 -3.32 3.04
CA ALA A 131 7.90 -1.98 3.28
C ALA A 131 8.14 -1.70 4.77
N ALA A 132 7.24 -2.19 5.65
CA ALA A 132 7.43 -2.10 7.10
C ALA A 132 8.69 -2.83 7.58
N ALA A 133 9.05 -3.96 6.94
CA ALA A 133 10.23 -4.74 7.29
C ALA A 133 11.52 -4.24 6.62
N ARG A 134 11.45 -3.67 5.41
CA ARG A 134 12.61 -3.48 4.54
C ARG A 134 12.82 -2.08 4.00
N ALA A 135 11.77 -1.25 3.94
CA ALA A 135 11.85 0.06 3.30
C ALA A 135 12.03 1.25 4.27
N GLY A 136 12.04 1.00 5.57
CA GLY A 136 12.26 2.03 6.58
C GLY A 136 11.10 3.02 6.71
N VAL A 137 9.85 2.57 6.49
CA VAL A 137 8.66 3.36 6.78
C VAL A 137 8.42 3.45 8.28
N ASP A 138 7.85 4.57 8.74
CA ASP A 138 7.58 4.85 10.14
C ASP A 138 6.26 4.22 10.62
N THR A 139 5.38 3.82 9.70
CA THR A 139 4.15 3.05 9.94
C THR A 139 3.64 2.40 8.66
N ALA A 140 2.84 1.32 8.75
CA ALA A 140 2.24 0.73 7.56
C ALA A 140 0.80 0.26 7.77
N VAL A 141 -0.01 0.39 6.72
CA VAL A 141 -1.39 -0.06 6.65
C VAL A 141 -1.56 -1.02 5.48
N CYS A 142 -2.05 -2.23 5.77
CA CYS A 142 -2.17 -3.32 4.83
C CYS A 142 -3.65 -3.66 4.61
N TYR A 143 -4.22 -3.26 3.49
CA TYR A 143 -5.59 -3.61 3.12
C TYR A 143 -5.60 -4.93 2.34
N TYR A 144 -6.35 -5.89 2.86
CA TYR A 144 -6.59 -7.22 2.25
C TYR A 144 -5.34 -7.76 1.54
N GLY A 145 -4.19 -7.73 2.24
CA GLY A 145 -2.89 -8.15 1.71
C GLY A 145 -2.81 -9.68 1.56
N GLY A 146 -3.07 -10.17 0.36
CA GLY A 146 -2.92 -11.58 0.05
C GLY A 146 -1.46 -12.02 0.10
N GLY A 147 -1.19 -13.18 0.71
CA GLY A 147 0.17 -13.73 0.76
C GLY A 147 1.02 -13.29 1.96
N ILE A 148 0.59 -12.36 2.81
CA ILE A 148 1.33 -11.95 4.01
C ILE A 148 1.69 -13.16 4.90
N HIS A 149 0.78 -14.14 5.02
CA HIS A 149 1.00 -15.36 5.80
C HIS A 149 2.15 -16.25 5.31
N ASN A 150 2.63 -16.05 4.08
CA ASN A 150 3.79 -16.73 3.51
C ASN A 150 5.12 -16.02 3.82
N HIS A 151 5.08 -14.85 4.45
CA HIS A 151 6.23 -13.98 4.74
C HIS A 151 6.27 -13.55 6.20
N LEU A 152 5.77 -14.39 7.12
CA LEU A 152 5.72 -14.08 8.56
C LEU A 152 7.11 -14.07 9.22
N ASP A 153 8.13 -14.62 8.57
CA ASP A 153 9.53 -14.45 8.93
C ASP A 153 9.96 -12.97 8.99
N LEU A 154 9.39 -12.12 8.13
CA LEU A 154 9.64 -10.67 8.15
C LEU A 154 9.12 -9.97 9.42
N ALA A 155 8.20 -10.58 10.17
CA ALA A 155 7.63 -9.97 11.36
C ALA A 155 8.68 -9.63 12.44
N ALA A 156 9.80 -10.36 12.47
CA ALA A 156 10.90 -10.09 13.38
C ALA A 156 11.63 -8.77 13.09
N ASP A 157 11.61 -8.33 11.85
CA ASP A 157 12.29 -7.12 11.39
C ASP A 157 11.39 -5.87 11.47
N ILE A 158 10.10 -6.03 11.81
CA ILE A 158 9.14 -4.94 11.88
C ILE A 158 9.07 -4.40 13.32
N SER A 159 9.40 -3.13 13.48
CA SER A 159 9.28 -2.41 14.76
C SER A 159 8.24 -1.28 14.73
N CYS A 160 7.89 -0.78 13.54
CA CYS A 160 6.94 0.30 13.37
C CYS A 160 5.49 -0.15 13.65
N PRO A 161 4.57 0.80 13.95
CA PRO A 161 3.15 0.52 14.06
C PRO A 161 2.56 -0.08 12.78
N LEU A 162 1.68 -1.10 12.94
CA LEU A 162 0.99 -1.75 11.83
C LEU A 162 -0.52 -1.74 12.02
N LEU A 163 -1.23 -1.56 10.90
CA LEU A 163 -2.67 -1.75 10.83
C LEU A 163 -3.01 -2.70 9.67
N PHE A 164 -3.71 -3.78 9.98
CA PHE A 164 -4.23 -4.71 8.98
C PHE A 164 -5.75 -4.57 8.87
N HIS A 165 -6.24 -4.48 7.64
CA HIS A 165 -7.65 -4.54 7.29
C HIS A 165 -7.91 -5.78 6.44
N PHE A 166 -8.55 -6.80 7.00
CA PHE A 166 -8.98 -8.01 6.29
C PHE A 166 -10.48 -8.00 6.06
N ALA A 167 -10.93 -8.77 5.07
CA ALA A 167 -12.34 -9.02 4.77
C ALA A 167 -12.71 -10.44 5.22
N ALA A 168 -13.83 -10.60 5.90
CA ALA A 168 -14.24 -11.91 6.43
C ALA A 168 -14.71 -12.88 5.35
N ARG A 169 -15.13 -12.37 4.18
CA ARG A 169 -15.59 -13.16 3.02
C ARG A 169 -14.57 -13.19 1.87
N ASP A 170 -13.31 -12.87 2.17
CA ASP A 170 -12.26 -12.80 1.15
C ASP A 170 -12.00 -14.17 0.52
N SER A 171 -12.31 -14.30 -0.76
CA SER A 171 -12.11 -15.56 -1.51
C SER A 171 -10.64 -15.85 -1.84
N TYR A 172 -9.75 -14.86 -1.68
CA TYR A 172 -8.29 -14.99 -1.94
C TYR A 172 -7.47 -15.17 -0.66
N ILE A 173 -8.02 -14.77 0.51
CA ILE A 173 -7.32 -14.84 1.79
C ILE A 173 -8.12 -15.71 2.76
N PRO A 174 -7.78 -17.00 2.92
CA PRO A 174 -8.49 -17.88 3.83
C PRO A 174 -8.39 -17.40 5.28
N SER A 175 -9.40 -17.70 6.10
CA SER A 175 -9.42 -17.33 7.53
C SER A 175 -8.17 -17.81 8.29
N ALA A 176 -7.66 -19.00 7.95
CA ALA A 176 -6.43 -19.52 8.53
C ALA A 176 -5.20 -18.63 8.28
N ALA A 177 -5.15 -17.93 7.12
CA ALA A 177 -4.09 -16.98 6.83
C ALA A 177 -4.20 -15.73 7.72
N VAL A 178 -5.44 -15.22 7.93
CA VAL A 178 -5.71 -14.10 8.84
C VAL A 178 -5.37 -14.47 10.29
N GLU A 179 -5.74 -15.68 10.70
CA GLU A 179 -5.40 -16.21 12.04
C GLU A 179 -3.89 -16.31 12.24
N ALA A 180 -3.14 -16.78 11.23
CA ALA A 180 -1.68 -16.87 11.28
C ALA A 180 -1.04 -15.47 11.47
N VAL A 181 -1.50 -14.45 10.73
CA VAL A 181 -1.06 -13.06 10.90
C VAL A 181 -1.40 -12.58 12.32
N SER A 182 -2.64 -12.75 12.77
CA SER A 182 -3.09 -12.32 14.10
C SER A 182 -2.29 -12.97 15.22
N LYS A 183 -1.97 -14.27 15.08
CA LYS A 183 -1.16 -15.00 16.06
C LYS A 183 0.28 -14.50 16.09
N THR A 184 0.88 -14.23 14.92
CA THR A 184 2.26 -13.74 14.81
C THR A 184 2.45 -12.40 15.52
N PHE A 185 1.45 -11.53 15.45
CA PHE A 185 1.49 -10.20 16.07
C PHE A 185 0.80 -10.13 17.44
N SER A 186 0.36 -11.27 17.99
CA SER A 186 -0.27 -11.31 19.30
C SER A 186 0.65 -10.77 20.40
N GLY A 187 0.14 -9.87 21.24
CA GLY A 187 0.90 -9.22 22.30
C GLY A 187 1.78 -8.05 21.86
N ARG A 188 1.70 -7.62 20.63
CA ARG A 188 2.34 -6.37 20.17
C ARG A 188 1.33 -5.22 20.21
N ASP A 189 1.51 -4.30 21.14
CA ASP A 189 0.58 -3.16 21.36
C ASP A 189 0.55 -2.17 20.18
N ASN A 190 1.61 -2.15 19.36
CA ASN A 190 1.72 -1.32 18.17
C ASN A 190 1.14 -1.97 16.90
N VAL A 191 0.49 -3.13 16.99
CA VAL A 191 -0.10 -3.83 15.84
C VAL A 191 -1.59 -4.06 16.04
N ARG A 192 -2.38 -3.66 15.05
CA ARG A 192 -3.83 -3.85 15.05
C ARG A 192 -4.26 -4.68 13.85
N VAL A 193 -5.01 -5.74 14.10
CA VAL A 193 -5.62 -6.58 13.05
C VAL A 193 -7.13 -6.42 13.13
N ILE A 194 -7.72 -5.91 12.06
CA ILE A 194 -9.17 -5.67 11.95
C ILE A 194 -9.71 -6.53 10.81
N THR A 195 -10.65 -7.42 11.17
CA THR A 195 -11.40 -8.18 10.17
C THR A 195 -12.80 -7.59 10.05
N HIS A 196 -13.12 -7.11 8.86
CA HIS A 196 -14.43 -6.54 8.55
C HIS A 196 -15.39 -7.65 8.15
N SER A 197 -16.51 -7.76 8.90
CA SER A 197 -17.60 -8.69 8.59
C SER A 197 -18.30 -8.31 7.28
N ASP A 198 -18.87 -9.30 6.60
CA ASP A 198 -19.79 -9.11 5.47
C ASP A 198 -19.23 -8.44 4.22
N VAL A 199 -17.91 -8.35 4.08
CA VAL A 199 -17.24 -7.80 2.89
C VAL A 199 -16.25 -8.79 2.29
N ASP A 200 -15.99 -8.62 1.00
CA ASP A 200 -15.08 -9.41 0.17
C ASP A 200 -13.79 -8.65 -0.14
N HIS A 201 -12.87 -9.33 -0.82
CA HIS A 201 -11.63 -8.74 -1.30
C HIS A 201 -11.86 -7.47 -2.14
N GLY A 202 -11.09 -6.42 -1.88
CA GLY A 202 -11.23 -5.16 -2.62
C GLY A 202 -12.39 -4.28 -2.17
N PHE A 203 -12.98 -4.50 -0.99
CA PHE A 203 -14.12 -3.73 -0.47
C PHE A 203 -13.88 -2.21 -0.42
N ASN A 204 -12.62 -1.77 -0.44
CA ASN A 204 -12.27 -0.35 -0.40
C ASN A 204 -12.22 0.30 -1.80
N CYS A 205 -12.20 -0.48 -2.88
CA CYS A 205 -12.08 0.03 -4.23
C CYS A 205 -13.45 0.33 -4.86
N TRP A 206 -13.80 1.62 -5.01
CA TRP A 206 -15.09 2.05 -5.54
C TRP A 206 -15.30 1.76 -7.05
N GLN A 207 -14.28 1.31 -7.75
CA GLN A 207 -14.39 0.86 -9.14
C GLN A 207 -14.64 -0.66 -9.26
N ARG A 208 -14.70 -1.40 -8.14
CA ARG A 208 -14.95 -2.84 -8.12
C ARG A 208 -16.36 -3.18 -7.65
N PRO A 209 -16.96 -4.27 -8.15
CA PRO A 209 -18.27 -4.73 -7.66
C PRO A 209 -18.28 -5.09 -6.16
N SER A 210 -17.12 -5.43 -5.59
CA SER A 210 -16.95 -5.73 -4.15
C SER A 210 -16.93 -4.48 -3.26
N TRP A 211 -16.97 -3.28 -3.82
CA TRP A 211 -16.97 -2.06 -3.02
C TRP A 211 -18.13 -2.01 -2.05
N HIS A 212 -17.82 -1.75 -0.79
CA HIS A 212 -18.80 -1.61 0.26
C HIS A 212 -18.59 -0.29 1.01
N GLN A 213 -19.36 0.73 0.61
CA GLN A 213 -19.19 2.11 1.08
C GLN A 213 -19.07 2.25 2.60
N PRO A 214 -19.95 1.64 3.44
CA PRO A 214 -19.86 1.83 4.89
C PRO A 214 -18.58 1.26 5.49
N THR A 215 -18.11 0.11 4.98
CA THR A 215 -16.87 -0.51 5.44
C THR A 215 -15.64 0.23 4.92
N ALA A 216 -15.66 0.67 3.65
CA ALA A 216 -14.58 1.47 3.08
C ALA A 216 -14.39 2.78 3.86
N ALA A 217 -15.48 3.49 4.17
CA ALA A 217 -15.43 4.72 4.96
C ALA A 217 -14.89 4.48 6.38
N ARG A 218 -15.32 3.38 7.03
CA ARG A 218 -14.81 3.02 8.37
C ARG A 218 -13.34 2.66 8.35
N ALA A 219 -12.92 1.81 7.43
CA ALA A 219 -11.53 1.39 7.30
C ALA A 219 -10.62 2.59 6.98
N ARG A 220 -11.06 3.48 6.09
CA ARG A 220 -10.33 4.72 5.79
C ARG A 220 -10.22 5.63 7.02
N GLY A 221 -11.29 5.81 7.79
CA GLY A 221 -11.25 6.57 9.04
C GLY A 221 -10.25 5.97 10.05
N GLN A 222 -10.25 4.65 10.23
CA GLN A 222 -9.29 3.95 11.08
C GLN A 222 -7.84 4.11 10.58
N THR A 223 -7.63 4.08 9.28
CA THR A 223 -6.33 4.34 8.63
C THR A 223 -5.85 5.76 8.92
N LEU A 224 -6.70 6.77 8.73
CA LEU A 224 -6.32 8.17 8.98
C LEU A 224 -5.96 8.41 10.45
N VAL A 225 -6.71 7.83 11.39
CA VAL A 225 -6.37 7.88 12.83
C VAL A 225 -5.01 7.24 13.07
N HIS A 226 -4.78 6.01 12.57
CA HIS A 226 -3.51 5.30 12.72
C HIS A 226 -2.32 6.09 12.14
N LEU A 227 -2.47 6.64 10.94
CA LEU A 227 -1.43 7.45 10.30
C LEU A 227 -1.16 8.74 11.09
N SER A 228 -2.20 9.43 11.58
CA SER A 228 -2.04 10.67 12.35
C SER A 228 -1.35 10.46 13.70
N GLU A 229 -1.61 9.32 14.36
CA GLU A 229 -0.95 8.94 15.61
C GLU A 229 0.52 8.55 15.42
N SER A 230 0.87 8.02 14.23
CA SER A 230 2.21 7.49 13.94
C SER A 230 3.13 8.48 13.22
N LEU A 231 2.59 9.53 12.58
CA LEU A 231 3.33 10.47 11.73
C LEU A 231 3.22 11.94 12.23
N ALA A 232 2.78 12.14 13.48
CA ALA A 232 2.68 13.45 14.10
C ALA A 232 4.04 14.02 14.54
#